data_16854dcf4d274b338d1bc72b9eccad51
#
_entry.id   16854dcf4d274b338d1bc72b9eccad51
#
_cell.length_a   1.000
_cell.length_b   1.000
_cell.length_c   1.000
_cell.angle_alpha   90.00
_cell.angle_beta   90.00
_cell.angle_gamma   90.00
#
_symmetry.space_group_name_H-M   'P 1'
#
loop_
_entity.id
_entity.type
_entity.pdbx_description
1 polymer ?
#
loop_
_entity_poly.entity_id
_entity_poly.type
_entity_poly.pdbx_seq_one_letter_code
_entity_poly.pdbx_strand_id
1 'polypeptide(L)'
;MPGLIENSHLHDRIPRALGHGPDFLLYTLLDLIVDAYFPLLDEIEDEIGRVEDRLLGKGSVININRLLALKRSLVRIRRAVSPQREVFNQLTRHDFPCIRPEYLVYFRDVYGRARRFTNRQLCEV
;
A
#
# COMPACT_ATOMS: atom_id res chain seq x y z
N MET A 1 8.75 4.88 -8.05
CA MET A 1 9.11 4.44 -6.69
C MET A 1 10.47 3.74 -6.69
N PRO A 2 11.55 4.49 -6.36
CA PRO A 2 12.91 3.93 -6.41
C PRO A 2 13.10 2.73 -5.48
N GLY A 3 12.44 2.73 -4.32
CA GLY A 3 12.58 1.65 -3.35
C GLY A 3 12.00 0.29 -3.75
N LEU A 4 11.13 0.24 -4.75
CA LEU A 4 10.57 -1.02 -5.26
C LEU A 4 11.55 -1.76 -6.17
N ILE A 5 12.39 -1.03 -6.89
CA ILE A 5 13.37 -1.59 -7.82
C ILE A 5 14.57 -2.17 -7.06
N GLU A 6 14.88 -1.60 -5.90
CA GLU A 6 16.01 -2.01 -5.07
C GLU A 6 15.67 -3.16 -4.09
N ASN A 7 14.40 -3.57 -4.04
CA ASN A 7 13.98 -4.62 -3.13
C ASN A 7 14.50 -5.99 -3.63
N SER A 8 15.30 -6.66 -2.81
CA SER A 8 15.86 -7.99 -3.13
C SER A 8 14.79 -9.04 -3.44
N HIS A 9 13.60 -8.89 -2.84
CA HIS A 9 12.46 -9.79 -3.10
C HIS A 9 11.95 -9.72 -4.54
N LEU A 10 12.11 -8.57 -5.18
CA LEU A 10 11.73 -8.35 -6.57
C LEU A 10 12.57 -9.21 -7.51
N HIS A 11 13.87 -9.25 -7.30
CA HIS A 11 14.81 -10.01 -8.10
C HIS A 11 14.59 -11.52 -8.03
N ASP A 12 14.12 -12.02 -6.88
CA ASP A 12 13.88 -13.45 -6.68
C ASP A 12 12.50 -13.88 -7.16
N ARG A 13 11.49 -13.05 -6.96
CA ARG A 13 10.09 -13.40 -7.23
C ARG A 13 9.68 -13.26 -8.68
N ILE A 14 10.21 -12.27 -9.40
CA ILE A 14 9.84 -12.05 -10.81
C ILE A 14 10.24 -13.21 -11.72
N PRO A 15 11.47 -13.75 -11.65
CA PRO A 15 11.83 -14.92 -12.48
C PRO A 15 10.95 -16.14 -12.23
N ARG A 16 10.55 -16.38 -10.97
CA ARG A 16 9.63 -17.48 -10.63
C ARG A 16 8.24 -17.24 -11.18
N ALA A 17 7.76 -16.00 -11.09
CA ALA A 17 6.44 -15.63 -11.59
C ALA A 17 6.33 -15.76 -13.10
N LEU A 18 7.38 -15.45 -13.84
CA LEU A 18 7.42 -15.59 -15.30
C LEU A 18 7.17 -17.02 -15.75
N GLY A 19 7.61 -18.03 -14.97
CA GLY A 19 7.39 -19.44 -15.26
C GLY A 19 5.95 -19.90 -15.06
N HIS A 20 5.13 -19.14 -14.32
CA HIS A 20 3.74 -19.50 -13.99
C HIS A 20 2.68 -18.79 -14.85
N GLY A 21 3.08 -17.87 -15.73
CA GLY A 21 2.20 -17.18 -16.65
C GLY A 21 1.91 -15.74 -16.28
N PRO A 22 1.25 -14.97 -17.18
CA PRO A 22 1.03 -13.53 -16.98
C PRO A 22 0.11 -13.19 -15.82
N ASP A 23 -0.88 -14.01 -15.51
CA ASP A 23 -1.79 -13.82 -14.38
C ASP A 23 -1.05 -13.92 -13.04
N PHE A 24 -0.17 -14.90 -12.90
CA PHE A 24 0.65 -15.02 -11.68
C PHE A 24 1.68 -13.90 -11.58
N LEU A 25 2.23 -13.44 -12.71
CA LEU A 25 3.12 -12.27 -12.73
C LEU A 25 2.38 -11.02 -12.26
N LEU A 26 1.16 -10.79 -12.74
CA LEU A 26 0.32 -9.67 -12.30
C LEU A 26 0.08 -9.73 -10.79
N TYR A 27 -0.33 -10.87 -10.26
CA TYR A 27 -0.50 -11.07 -8.82
C TYR A 27 0.78 -10.71 -8.06
N THR A 28 1.94 -11.22 -8.51
CA THR A 28 3.22 -10.97 -7.85
C THR A 28 3.55 -9.48 -7.78
N LEU A 29 3.34 -8.75 -8.87
CA LEU A 29 3.56 -7.31 -8.90
C LEU A 29 2.62 -6.56 -7.96
N LEU A 30 1.34 -6.91 -7.96
CA LEU A 30 0.35 -6.29 -7.07
C LEU A 30 0.65 -6.59 -5.60
N ASP A 31 1.07 -7.81 -5.30
CA ASP A 31 1.48 -8.24 -3.96
C ASP A 31 2.64 -7.39 -3.44
N LEU A 32 3.66 -7.20 -4.26
CA LEU A 32 4.82 -6.38 -3.91
C LEU A 32 4.45 -4.91 -3.69
N ILE A 33 3.58 -4.37 -4.53
CA ILE A 33 3.12 -2.98 -4.42
C ILE A 33 2.35 -2.76 -3.12
N VAL A 34 1.39 -3.64 -2.82
CA VAL A 34 0.55 -3.53 -1.61
C VAL A 34 1.40 -3.71 -0.35
N ASP A 35 2.34 -4.65 -0.35
CA ASP A 35 3.23 -4.84 0.79
C ASP A 35 4.12 -3.61 1.05
N ALA A 36 4.45 -2.85 0.01
CA ALA A 36 5.24 -1.64 0.17
C ALA A 36 4.45 -0.49 0.82
N TYR A 37 3.11 -0.53 0.79
CA TYR A 37 2.29 0.52 1.40
C TYR A 37 2.38 0.54 2.93
N PHE A 38 2.45 -0.62 3.58
CA PHE A 38 2.43 -0.71 5.04
C PHE A 38 3.65 -0.06 5.70
N PRO A 39 4.89 -0.34 5.26
CA PRO A 39 6.06 0.34 5.82
C PRO A 39 6.01 1.87 5.64
N LEU A 40 5.50 2.33 4.49
CA LEU A 40 5.35 3.76 4.23
C LEU A 40 4.37 4.40 5.21
N LEU A 41 3.24 3.76 5.46
CA LEU A 41 2.25 4.24 6.40
C LEU A 41 2.81 4.27 7.83
N ASP A 42 3.49 3.19 8.25
CA ASP A 42 4.12 3.09 9.56
C ASP A 42 5.13 4.23 9.78
N GLU A 43 5.93 4.53 8.78
CA GLU A 43 6.93 5.60 8.82
C GLU A 43 6.30 6.98 9.03
N ILE A 44 5.20 7.24 8.31
CA ILE A 44 4.48 8.51 8.45
C ILE A 44 3.80 8.61 9.82
N GLU A 45 3.19 7.54 10.30
CA GLU A 45 2.55 7.50 11.63
C GLU A 45 3.55 7.72 12.74
N ASP A 46 4.72 7.11 12.66
CA ASP A 46 5.79 7.30 13.63
C ASP A 46 6.28 8.75 13.66
N GLU A 47 6.42 9.37 12.50
CA GLU A 47 6.81 10.78 12.41
C GLU A 47 5.74 11.70 12.98
N ILE A 48 4.45 11.42 12.71
CA ILE A 48 3.34 12.17 13.30
C ILE A 48 3.41 12.07 14.84
N GLY A 49 3.60 10.87 15.37
CA GLY A 49 3.73 10.67 16.81
C GLY A 49 4.88 11.46 17.42
N ARG A 50 6.03 11.49 16.77
CA ARG A 50 7.17 12.28 17.22
C ARG A 50 6.88 13.78 17.25
N VAL A 51 6.21 14.29 16.22
CA VAL A 51 5.85 15.72 16.15
C VAL A 51 4.80 16.07 17.19
N GLU A 52 3.81 15.21 17.42
CA GLU A 52 2.79 15.41 18.46
C GLU A 52 3.42 15.44 19.85
N ASP A 53 4.37 14.57 20.13
CA ASP A 53 5.09 14.56 21.41
C ASP A 53 5.88 15.87 21.63
N ARG A 54 6.50 16.40 20.59
CA ARG A 54 7.20 17.69 20.65
C ARG A 54 6.24 18.85 20.91
N LEU A 55 5.03 18.81 20.34
CA LEU A 55 4.00 19.83 20.55
C LEU A 55 3.50 19.85 21.99
N LEU A 56 3.42 18.68 22.63
CA LEU A 56 3.01 18.57 24.03
C LEU A 56 4.08 19.14 24.97
N GLY A 57 5.36 19.08 24.58
CA GLY A 57 6.46 19.61 25.38
C GLY A 57 6.70 21.12 25.18
N LYS A 58 6.95 21.52 23.94
CA LYS A 58 7.20 22.92 23.56
C LYS A 58 6.60 23.16 22.17
N GLY A 59 5.33 23.59 22.13
CA GLY A 59 4.66 23.91 20.88
C GLY A 59 5.39 25.03 20.13
N SER A 60 5.69 24.76 18.84
CA SER A 60 6.19 25.78 17.92
C SER A 60 5.38 25.76 16.64
N VAL A 61 5.34 26.88 15.94
CA VAL A 61 4.66 27.02 14.65
C VAL A 61 5.25 26.03 13.62
N ILE A 62 6.56 25.80 13.69
CA ILE A 62 7.26 24.88 12.81
C ILE A 62 6.72 23.45 12.98
N ASN A 63 6.53 23.01 14.24
CA ASN A 63 6.00 21.68 14.53
C ASN A 63 4.55 21.52 14.09
N ILE A 64 3.74 22.56 14.22
CA ILE A 64 2.35 22.55 13.75
C ILE A 64 2.31 22.43 12.23
N ASN A 65 3.12 23.20 11.51
CA ASN A 65 3.19 23.14 10.06
C ASN A 65 3.65 21.76 9.57
N ARG A 66 4.63 21.15 10.25
CA ARG A 66 5.09 19.81 9.93
C ARG A 66 3.99 18.76 10.15
N LEU A 67 3.26 18.86 11.25
CA LEU A 67 2.13 17.96 11.52
C LEU A 67 1.07 18.05 10.44
N LEU A 68 0.72 19.26 10.02
CA LEU A 68 -0.25 19.46 8.94
C LEU A 68 0.25 18.91 7.61
N ALA A 69 1.54 19.08 7.32
CA ALA A 69 2.15 18.52 6.11
C ALA A 69 2.10 16.98 6.10
N LEU A 70 2.37 16.34 7.24
CA LEU A 70 2.29 14.88 7.38
C LEU A 70 0.86 14.38 7.21
N LYS A 71 -0.12 15.07 7.79
CA LYS A 71 -1.54 14.71 7.63
C LYS A 71 -2.00 14.86 6.18
N ARG A 72 -1.54 15.89 5.47
CA ARG A 72 -1.81 16.03 4.02
C ARG A 72 -1.21 14.87 3.23
N SER A 73 -0.03 14.40 3.61
CA SER A 73 0.60 13.24 2.97
C SER A 73 -0.25 11.98 3.14
N LEU A 74 -0.83 11.75 4.32
CA LEU A 74 -1.77 10.65 4.55
C LEU A 74 -3.00 10.74 3.64
N VAL A 75 -3.57 11.94 3.50
CA VAL A 75 -4.73 12.16 2.62
C VAL A 75 -4.37 11.85 1.16
N ARG A 76 -3.19 12.27 0.71
CA ARG A 76 -2.72 11.97 -0.66
C ARG A 76 -2.55 10.49 -0.90
N ILE A 77 -1.95 9.77 0.04
CA ILE A 77 -1.78 8.32 -0.05
C ILE A 77 -3.14 7.63 -0.13
N ARG A 78 -4.08 8.00 0.72
CA ARG A 78 -5.43 7.46 0.71
C ARG A 78 -6.12 7.69 -0.64
N ARG A 79 -6.03 8.90 -1.19
CA ARG A 79 -6.61 9.22 -2.50
C ARG A 79 -5.98 8.42 -3.63
N ALA A 80 -4.70 8.08 -3.52
CA ALA A 80 -4.02 7.26 -4.50
C ALA A 80 -4.39 5.77 -4.39
N VAL A 81 -4.53 5.25 -3.17
CA VAL A 81 -4.76 3.82 -2.90
C VAL A 81 -6.23 3.43 -3.05
N SER A 82 -7.17 4.30 -2.69
CA SER A 82 -8.61 3.96 -2.71
C SER A 82 -9.11 3.50 -4.07
N PRO A 83 -8.79 4.15 -5.20
CA PRO A 83 -9.17 3.64 -6.52
C PRO A 83 -8.53 2.29 -6.86
N GLN A 84 -7.30 2.05 -6.41
CA GLN A 84 -6.60 0.78 -6.63
C GLN A 84 -7.31 -0.36 -5.91
N ARG A 85 -7.83 -0.12 -4.72
CA ARG A 85 -8.63 -1.09 -3.98
C ARG A 85 -9.83 -1.56 -4.80
N GLU A 86 -10.51 -0.65 -5.49
CA GLU A 86 -11.63 -1.01 -6.35
C GLU A 86 -11.19 -1.86 -7.54
N VAL A 87 -10.06 -1.54 -8.14
CA VAL A 87 -9.48 -2.37 -9.21
C VAL A 87 -9.20 -3.79 -8.71
N PHE A 88 -8.60 -3.93 -7.54
CA PHE A 88 -8.33 -5.24 -6.94
C PHE A 88 -9.62 -6.00 -6.66
N ASN A 89 -10.67 -5.32 -6.20
CA ASN A 89 -11.97 -5.91 -5.97
C ASN A 89 -12.57 -6.47 -7.27
N GLN A 90 -12.51 -5.70 -8.35
CA GLN A 90 -12.98 -6.14 -9.66
C GLN A 90 -12.21 -7.35 -10.19
N LEU A 91 -10.89 -7.40 -9.97
CA LEU A 91 -10.07 -8.56 -10.35
C LEU A 91 -10.49 -9.84 -9.63
N THR A 92 -11.09 -9.74 -8.45
CA THR A 92 -11.56 -10.91 -7.68
C THR A 92 -12.99 -11.32 -8.00
N ARG A 93 -13.81 -10.40 -8.55
CA ARG A 93 -15.24 -10.62 -8.75
C ARG A 93 -15.63 -10.99 -10.19
N HIS A 94 -14.85 -10.55 -11.17
CA HIS A 94 -15.17 -10.75 -12.57
C HIS A 94 -14.35 -11.89 -13.15
N ASP A 95 -15.00 -12.69 -14.01
CA ASP A 95 -14.33 -13.75 -14.72
C ASP A 95 -13.55 -13.17 -15.90
N PHE A 96 -12.29 -12.86 -15.65
CA PHE A 96 -11.39 -12.45 -16.71
C PHE A 96 -10.77 -13.69 -17.35
N PRO A 97 -10.86 -13.85 -18.68
CA PRO A 97 -10.28 -15.02 -19.36
C PRO A 97 -8.77 -15.16 -19.15
N CYS A 98 -8.09 -14.03 -18.94
CA CYS A 98 -6.63 -13.99 -18.72
C CYS A 98 -6.21 -14.40 -17.31
N ILE A 99 -7.14 -14.49 -16.35
CA ILE A 99 -6.86 -14.88 -14.97
C ILE A 99 -7.47 -16.25 -14.74
N ARG A 100 -6.60 -17.23 -14.44
CA ARG A 100 -7.05 -18.60 -14.14
C ARG A 100 -7.77 -18.64 -12.80
N PRO A 101 -8.90 -19.40 -12.69
CA PRO A 101 -9.65 -19.46 -11.42
C PRO A 101 -8.83 -19.93 -10.21
N GLU A 102 -7.85 -20.78 -10.43
CA GLU A 102 -6.96 -21.28 -9.37
C GLU A 102 -6.14 -20.19 -8.70
N TYR A 103 -5.92 -19.04 -9.37
CA TYR A 103 -5.17 -17.91 -8.83
C TYR A 103 -6.06 -16.83 -8.20
N LEU A 104 -7.37 -16.93 -8.28
CA LEU A 104 -8.30 -15.93 -7.69
C LEU A 104 -8.10 -15.77 -6.19
N VAL A 105 -7.73 -16.84 -5.48
CA VAL A 105 -7.46 -16.79 -4.04
C VAL A 105 -6.30 -15.84 -3.72
N TYR A 106 -5.30 -15.76 -4.58
CA TYR A 106 -4.16 -14.87 -4.41
C TYR A 106 -4.57 -13.40 -4.62
N PHE A 107 -5.40 -13.12 -5.61
CA PHE A 107 -5.92 -11.78 -5.84
C PHE A 107 -6.84 -11.32 -4.72
N ARG A 108 -7.63 -12.22 -4.14
CA ARG A 108 -8.46 -11.93 -2.96
C ARG A 108 -7.61 -11.55 -1.76
N ASP A 109 -6.47 -12.20 -1.57
CA ASP A 109 -5.53 -11.88 -0.50
C ASP A 109 -4.96 -10.46 -0.68
N VAL A 110 -4.55 -10.09 -1.88
CA VAL A 110 -4.07 -8.74 -2.20
C VAL A 110 -5.16 -7.71 -1.94
N TYR A 111 -6.38 -7.98 -2.39
CA TYR A 111 -7.53 -7.10 -2.13
C TYR A 111 -7.78 -6.92 -0.63
N GLY A 112 -7.75 -8.00 0.13
CA GLY A 112 -7.95 -7.96 1.58
C GLY A 112 -6.91 -7.08 2.30
N ARG A 113 -5.66 -7.16 1.87
CA ARG A 113 -4.60 -6.31 2.42
C ARG A 113 -4.76 -4.84 2.03
N ALA A 114 -5.11 -4.56 0.79
CA ALA A 114 -5.39 -3.20 0.34
C ALA A 114 -6.56 -2.57 1.08
N ARG A 115 -7.59 -3.36 1.34
CA ARG A 115 -8.75 -2.95 2.13
C ARG A 115 -8.37 -2.61 3.57
N ARG A 116 -7.56 -3.45 4.22
CA ARG A 116 -7.06 -3.19 5.58
C ARG A 116 -6.24 -1.91 5.63
N PHE A 117 -5.38 -1.69 4.66
CA PHE A 117 -4.59 -0.46 4.55
C PHE A 117 -5.49 0.77 4.47
N THR A 118 -6.48 0.76 3.61
CA THR A 118 -7.42 1.88 3.42
C THR A 118 -8.25 2.13 4.69
N ASN A 119 -8.72 1.08 5.34
CA ASN A 119 -9.50 1.19 6.56
C ASN A 119 -8.66 1.76 7.72
N ARG A 120 -7.41 1.35 7.83
CA ARG A 120 -6.47 1.89 8.84
C ARG A 120 -6.29 3.39 8.68
N GLN A 121 -6.13 3.87 7.46
CA GLN A 121 -6.00 5.30 7.19
C GLN A 121 -7.27 6.08 7.54
N LEU A 122 -8.44 5.49 7.35
CA LEU A 122 -9.72 6.11 7.71
C LEU A 122 -9.83 6.41 9.20
N CYS A 123 -9.27 5.54 10.05
CA CYS A 123 -9.29 5.72 11.49
C CYS A 123 -8.37 6.82 11.98
N GLU A 124 -7.39 7.24 11.19
CA GLU A 124 -6.37 8.23 11.58
C GLU A 124 -6.65 9.65 11.06
N VAL A 125 -7.56 9.75 10.14
CA VAL A 125 -8.01 11.01 9.58
C VAL A 125 -9.33 11.43 10.19
#